data_b88b1baa5bdb17491718909941e64bc6
#
_entry.id   b88b1baa5bdb17491718909941e64bc6
#
_cell.length_a   1.000
_cell.length_b   1.000
_cell.length_c   1.000
_cell.angle_alpha   90.00
_cell.angle_beta   90.00
_cell.angle_gamma   90.00
#
_symmetry.space_group_name_H-M   'P 1'
#
loop_
_entity.id
_entity.type
_entity.pdbx_description
1 polymer ?
#
loop_
_entity_poly.entity_id
_entity_poly.type
_entity_poly.pdbx_seq_one_letter_code
_entity_poly.pdbx_strand_id
1 'polypeptide(L)'
;MKKCLATLLYITAVICSALPLTVHAATPGMVRWHNEDADTTRINNILSEVSRQDVSDINDLMVTIGEKLIGTPYVAATLEGSPETLTVNFDGMDCTTFVETVAALAMTIDEKRNSWQDFLYNLQQLRYRQGRVDGYSSRLHYISDWIVDNTHRGILREVTDRIPVAFYKVKTLDYMSNHRDAYPAMGDDDVYEKIKSCEVGYRSHRFPYIKSTDLMSKKMASRLKEGDIIAFTTKTPGLDVSHIGIVVMKDGVPYLLHASSKAGKVTIDPLPLSEYMRKNRNLTGARFIRLNKQQ
;
A
#
# COMPACT_ATOMS: atom_id res chain seq x y z
N MET A 1 32.55 -2.13 74.88
CA MET A 1 31.37 -2.83 74.40
C MET A 1 30.83 -2.12 73.12
N LYS A 2 31.21 -2.54 71.93
CA LYS A 2 30.74 -1.96 70.63
C LYS A 2 29.88 -3.00 69.95
N LYS A 3 28.58 -2.71 69.79
CA LYS A 3 27.63 -3.54 69.03
C LYS A 3 27.76 -3.21 67.55
N CYS A 4 28.16 -4.22 66.75
CA CYS A 4 28.06 -4.17 65.29
C CYS A 4 26.62 -4.47 64.85
N LEU A 5 25.99 -3.54 64.10
CA LEU A 5 24.73 -3.75 63.48
C LEU A 5 25.01 -4.20 62.01
N ALA A 6 24.62 -5.42 61.68
CA ALA A 6 24.69 -5.93 60.33
C ALA A 6 23.41 -5.56 59.57
N THR A 7 23.54 -4.72 58.55
CA THR A 7 22.44 -4.35 57.63
C THR A 7 22.34 -5.37 56.50
N LEU A 8 21.24 -6.12 56.46
CA LEU A 8 20.92 -7.07 55.43
C LEU A 8 20.29 -6.33 54.25
N LEU A 9 20.97 -6.26 53.09
CA LEU A 9 20.42 -5.74 51.85
C LEU A 9 19.61 -6.87 51.15
N TYR A 10 18.29 -6.68 51.02
CA TYR A 10 17.46 -7.50 50.15
C TYR A 10 17.52 -6.93 48.74
N ILE A 11 18.13 -7.66 47.82
CA ILE A 11 18.06 -7.40 46.38
C ILE A 11 16.81 -8.12 45.86
N THR A 12 15.74 -7.36 45.57
CA THR A 12 14.58 -7.87 44.85
C THR A 12 14.89 -7.87 43.36
N ALA A 13 15.11 -9.05 42.80
CA ALA A 13 15.21 -9.23 41.36
C ALA A 13 13.80 -9.08 40.74
N VAL A 14 13.55 -8.00 40.00
CA VAL A 14 12.37 -7.83 39.19
C VAL A 14 12.55 -8.69 37.93
N ILE A 15 11.90 -9.84 37.89
CA ILE A 15 11.80 -10.67 36.69
C ILE A 15 10.79 -9.99 35.78
N CYS A 16 11.27 -9.25 34.78
CA CYS A 16 10.44 -8.71 33.71
C CYS A 16 10.08 -9.88 32.77
N SER A 17 8.94 -10.51 33.00
CA SER A 17 8.37 -11.52 32.08
C SER A 17 7.89 -10.79 30.82
N ALA A 18 8.68 -10.86 29.74
CA ALA A 18 8.22 -10.47 28.41
C ALA A 18 7.08 -11.41 28.02
N LEU A 19 5.85 -10.92 28.06
CA LEU A 19 4.71 -11.60 27.46
C LEU A 19 4.93 -11.65 25.94
N PRO A 20 4.80 -12.81 25.29
CA PRO A 20 4.86 -12.86 23.84
C PRO A 20 3.70 -12.03 23.27
N LEU A 21 4.03 -11.04 22.45
CA LEU A 21 3.03 -10.35 21.62
C LEU A 21 2.38 -11.41 20.72
N THR A 22 1.17 -11.83 21.07
CA THR A 22 0.37 -12.68 20.19
C THR A 22 -0.03 -11.85 18.99
N VAL A 23 0.66 -12.06 17.87
CA VAL A 23 0.25 -11.53 16.57
C VAL A 23 -1.08 -12.19 16.23
N HIS A 24 -2.16 -11.41 16.26
CA HIS A 24 -3.48 -11.88 15.84
C HIS A 24 -3.48 -11.93 14.31
N ALA A 25 -3.28 -13.10 13.75
CA ALA A 25 -3.60 -13.34 12.34
C ALA A 25 -5.10 -13.05 12.11
N ALA A 26 -5.45 -12.53 10.93
CA ALA A 26 -6.85 -12.32 10.56
C ALA A 26 -7.64 -13.63 10.73
N THR A 27 -8.78 -13.56 11.41
CA THR A 27 -9.62 -14.75 11.61
C THR A 27 -10.26 -15.11 10.27
N PRO A 28 -10.14 -16.35 9.75
CA PRO A 28 -10.65 -16.74 8.44
C PRO A 28 -12.13 -16.39 8.16
N GLY A 29 -12.96 -16.35 9.20
CA GLY A 29 -14.38 -15.95 9.09
C GLY A 29 -14.63 -14.46 8.81
N MET A 30 -13.60 -13.62 8.82
CA MET A 30 -13.69 -12.18 8.54
C MET A 30 -13.13 -11.81 7.15
N VAL A 31 -12.85 -12.78 6.29
CA VAL A 31 -12.31 -12.58 4.94
C VAL A 31 -13.37 -12.87 3.90
N ARG A 32 -13.56 -11.93 2.97
CA ARG A 32 -14.39 -12.14 1.79
C ARG A 32 -13.49 -12.56 0.62
N TRP A 33 -13.59 -13.83 0.26
CA TRP A 33 -12.90 -14.39 -0.88
C TRP A 33 -13.74 -14.28 -2.14
N HIS A 34 -13.09 -14.02 -3.28
CA HIS A 34 -13.72 -14.24 -4.58
C HIS A 34 -13.82 -15.74 -4.88
N ASN A 35 -12.70 -16.46 -4.67
CA ASN A 35 -12.63 -17.91 -4.75
C ASN A 35 -11.55 -18.40 -3.75
N GLU A 36 -11.97 -18.85 -2.57
CA GLU A 36 -11.05 -19.16 -1.47
C GLU A 36 -10.00 -20.22 -1.85
N ASP A 37 -10.42 -21.33 -2.46
CA ASP A 37 -9.52 -22.44 -2.82
C ASP A 37 -8.50 -22.01 -3.90
N ALA A 38 -8.96 -21.28 -4.92
CA ALA A 38 -8.10 -20.80 -5.99
C ALA A 38 -7.15 -19.69 -5.50
N ASP A 39 -7.68 -18.73 -4.73
CA ASP A 39 -6.92 -17.59 -4.23
C ASP A 39 -5.83 -18.05 -3.25
N THR A 40 -6.16 -18.93 -2.27
CA THR A 40 -5.19 -19.46 -1.29
C THR A 40 -4.12 -20.32 -1.96
N THR A 41 -4.50 -21.12 -2.96
CA THR A 41 -3.56 -21.90 -3.77
C THR A 41 -2.61 -20.97 -4.52
N ARG A 42 -3.13 -19.93 -5.17
CA ARG A 42 -2.32 -18.97 -5.93
C ARG A 42 -1.36 -18.20 -5.04
N ILE A 43 -1.82 -17.75 -3.85
CA ILE A 43 -0.97 -17.10 -2.85
C ILE A 43 0.19 -18.01 -2.45
N ASN A 44 -0.11 -19.24 -2.00
CA ASN A 44 0.92 -20.17 -1.54
C ASN A 44 1.92 -20.53 -2.66
N ASN A 45 1.46 -20.67 -3.90
CA ASN A 45 2.33 -20.91 -5.05
C ASN A 45 3.28 -19.74 -5.30
N ILE A 46 2.80 -18.50 -5.29
CA ILE A 46 3.64 -17.30 -5.48
C ILE A 46 4.65 -17.21 -4.34
N LEU A 47 4.22 -17.34 -3.08
CA LEU A 47 5.11 -17.31 -1.92
C LEU A 47 6.20 -18.37 -2.01
N SER A 48 5.83 -19.63 -2.29
CA SER A 48 6.77 -20.74 -2.42
C SER A 48 7.75 -20.58 -3.59
N GLU A 49 7.28 -20.09 -4.73
CA GLU A 49 8.11 -19.93 -5.93
C GLU A 49 9.10 -18.77 -5.78
N VAL A 50 8.63 -17.61 -5.29
CA VAL A 50 9.47 -16.42 -5.18
C VAL A 50 10.47 -16.54 -4.01
N SER A 51 10.08 -17.16 -2.88
CA SER A 51 10.99 -17.39 -1.75
C SER A 51 12.20 -18.28 -2.09
N ARG A 52 12.13 -19.05 -3.19
CA ARG A 52 13.27 -19.88 -3.66
C ARG A 52 14.23 -19.14 -4.57
N GLN A 53 13.87 -17.92 -5.00
CA GLN A 53 14.72 -17.09 -5.82
C GLN A 53 15.68 -16.30 -4.93
N ASP A 54 16.89 -16.02 -5.43
CA ASP A 54 17.86 -15.18 -4.70
C ASP A 54 17.53 -13.69 -4.87
N VAL A 55 16.39 -13.29 -4.33
CA VAL A 55 15.93 -11.90 -4.32
C VAL A 55 15.94 -11.39 -2.89
N SER A 56 16.89 -10.51 -2.57
CA SER A 56 17.12 -10.04 -1.19
C SER A 56 16.57 -8.63 -0.92
N ASP A 57 16.31 -7.82 -1.95
CA ASP A 57 15.73 -6.49 -1.81
C ASP A 57 14.20 -6.56 -1.95
N ILE A 58 13.49 -6.00 -0.97
CA ILE A 58 12.02 -6.02 -0.95
C ILE A 58 11.42 -5.29 -2.16
N ASN A 59 12.12 -4.31 -2.74
CA ASN A 59 11.62 -3.63 -3.93
C ASN A 59 11.78 -4.50 -5.19
N ASP A 60 12.83 -5.32 -5.27
CA ASP A 60 12.98 -6.32 -6.35
C ASP A 60 11.91 -7.41 -6.22
N LEU A 61 11.54 -7.81 -4.98
CA LEU A 61 10.39 -8.68 -4.72
C LEU A 61 9.08 -8.08 -5.27
N MET A 62 8.88 -6.75 -5.13
CA MET A 62 7.70 -6.07 -5.68
C MET A 62 7.54 -6.31 -7.18
N VAL A 63 8.64 -6.21 -7.94
CA VAL A 63 8.61 -6.43 -9.40
C VAL A 63 8.41 -7.90 -9.71
N THR A 64 9.21 -8.77 -9.10
CA THR A 64 9.13 -10.24 -9.33
C THR A 64 7.72 -10.78 -9.08
N ILE A 65 7.07 -10.33 -8.00
CA ILE A 65 5.69 -10.73 -7.67
C ILE A 65 4.69 -10.09 -8.61
N GLY A 66 4.85 -8.80 -8.91
CA GLY A 66 3.96 -8.07 -9.80
C GLY A 66 3.92 -8.68 -11.21
N GLU A 67 5.05 -9.16 -11.71
CA GLU A 67 5.15 -9.87 -12.99
C GLU A 67 4.39 -11.20 -13.00
N LYS A 68 4.29 -11.92 -11.86
CA LYS A 68 3.46 -13.13 -11.72
C LYS A 68 1.96 -12.85 -11.86
N LEU A 69 1.55 -11.60 -11.69
CA LEU A 69 0.14 -11.18 -11.82
C LEU A 69 -0.19 -10.60 -13.19
N ILE A 70 0.77 -10.49 -14.12
CA ILE A 70 0.52 -10.01 -15.49
C ILE A 70 -0.56 -10.88 -16.14
N GLY A 71 -1.53 -10.22 -16.80
CA GLY A 71 -2.67 -10.86 -17.43
C GLY A 71 -3.92 -10.95 -16.55
N THR A 72 -3.81 -10.75 -15.23
CA THR A 72 -4.98 -10.68 -14.34
C THR A 72 -5.93 -9.57 -14.83
N PRO A 73 -7.24 -9.85 -15.02
CA PRO A 73 -8.20 -8.87 -15.50
C PRO A 73 -8.27 -7.61 -14.62
N TYR A 74 -8.49 -6.45 -15.26
CA TYR A 74 -8.84 -5.23 -14.54
C TYR A 74 -10.31 -5.27 -14.12
N VAL A 75 -10.58 -5.20 -12.83
CA VAL A 75 -11.94 -5.14 -12.29
C VAL A 75 -11.97 -4.07 -11.21
N ALA A 76 -12.79 -3.02 -11.41
CA ALA A 76 -12.98 -1.95 -10.44
C ALA A 76 -13.95 -2.36 -9.32
N ALA A 77 -13.84 -1.65 -8.20
CA ALA A 77 -14.79 -1.74 -7.07
C ALA A 77 -14.91 -3.14 -6.43
N THR A 78 -13.89 -3.99 -6.56
CA THR A 78 -13.90 -5.35 -5.96
C THR A 78 -13.95 -5.35 -4.43
N LEU A 79 -13.63 -4.23 -3.81
CA LEU A 79 -13.66 -4.05 -2.35
C LEU A 79 -15.03 -3.61 -1.82
N GLU A 80 -15.95 -3.20 -2.71
CA GLU A 80 -17.26 -2.73 -2.27
C GLU A 80 -18.13 -3.90 -1.77
N GLY A 81 -18.83 -3.66 -0.65
CA GLY A 81 -19.70 -4.65 -0.02
C GLY A 81 -20.03 -4.32 1.43
N SER A 82 -21.03 -4.98 1.98
CA SER A 82 -21.46 -4.83 3.37
C SER A 82 -21.67 -6.21 4.00
N PRO A 83 -21.19 -6.45 5.24
CA PRO A 83 -20.34 -5.55 6.02
C PRO A 83 -18.95 -5.38 5.40
N GLU A 84 -18.20 -4.31 5.81
CA GLU A 84 -16.79 -4.15 5.44
C GLU A 84 -15.97 -5.31 5.99
N THR A 85 -15.25 -5.97 5.11
CA THR A 85 -14.40 -7.12 5.43
C THR A 85 -13.14 -7.11 4.60
N LEU A 86 -12.08 -7.75 5.08
CA LEU A 86 -10.88 -7.95 4.27
C LEU A 86 -11.24 -8.77 3.03
N THR A 87 -11.13 -8.16 1.85
CA THR A 87 -11.49 -8.80 0.59
C THR A 87 -10.24 -9.22 -0.17
N VAL A 88 -10.24 -10.45 -0.68
CA VAL A 88 -9.21 -11.03 -1.54
C VAL A 88 -9.83 -11.45 -2.87
N ASN A 89 -9.17 -11.05 -3.98
CA ASN A 89 -9.58 -11.43 -5.32
C ASN A 89 -8.35 -11.46 -6.24
N PHE A 90 -7.93 -12.64 -6.66
CA PHE A 90 -6.85 -12.81 -7.62
C PHE A 90 -7.35 -12.96 -9.08
N ASP A 91 -8.65 -13.05 -9.29
CA ASP A 91 -9.24 -13.14 -10.64
C ASP A 91 -9.55 -11.76 -11.25
N GLY A 92 -9.49 -10.69 -10.44
CA GLY A 92 -9.68 -9.32 -10.90
C GLY A 92 -9.15 -8.29 -9.93
N MET A 93 -8.40 -7.31 -10.44
CA MET A 93 -7.76 -6.27 -9.64
C MET A 93 -7.90 -4.90 -10.29
N ASP A 94 -8.09 -3.85 -9.49
CA ASP A 94 -7.81 -2.47 -9.88
C ASP A 94 -6.38 -2.07 -9.53
N CYS A 95 -6.00 -0.81 -9.81
CA CYS A 95 -4.65 -0.34 -9.58
C CYS A 95 -4.23 -0.36 -8.10
N THR A 96 -5.14 -0.11 -7.19
CA THR A 96 -4.87 -0.09 -5.74
C THR A 96 -4.76 -1.51 -5.19
N THR A 97 -5.74 -2.37 -5.48
CA THR A 97 -5.75 -3.76 -5.03
C THR A 97 -4.56 -4.55 -5.58
N PHE A 98 -4.13 -4.26 -6.83
CA PHE A 98 -2.91 -4.81 -7.39
C PHE A 98 -1.67 -4.45 -6.56
N VAL A 99 -1.44 -3.16 -6.30
CA VAL A 99 -0.26 -2.70 -5.54
C VAL A 99 -0.29 -3.23 -4.11
N GLU A 100 -1.44 -3.21 -3.43
CA GLU A 100 -1.58 -3.76 -2.07
C GLU A 100 -1.31 -5.26 -2.01
N THR A 101 -1.82 -6.02 -2.99
CA THR A 101 -1.59 -7.47 -3.07
C THR A 101 -0.10 -7.78 -3.27
N VAL A 102 0.56 -7.09 -4.21
CA VAL A 102 2.00 -7.26 -4.46
C VAL A 102 2.81 -6.88 -3.21
N ALA A 103 2.49 -5.75 -2.58
CA ALA A 103 3.18 -5.29 -1.39
C ALA A 103 3.01 -6.26 -0.20
N ALA A 104 1.80 -6.77 0.04
CA ALA A 104 1.54 -7.75 1.10
C ALA A 104 2.30 -9.06 0.89
N LEU A 105 2.37 -9.57 -0.35
CA LEU A 105 3.16 -10.75 -0.68
C LEU A 105 4.67 -10.49 -0.49
N ALA A 106 5.16 -9.32 -0.92
CA ALA A 106 6.57 -8.95 -0.74
C ALA A 106 6.95 -8.85 0.74
N MET A 107 6.09 -8.23 1.57
CA MET A 107 6.27 -8.17 3.02
C MET A 107 6.32 -9.58 3.63
N THR A 108 5.40 -10.47 3.25
CA THR A 108 5.34 -11.84 3.76
C THR A 108 6.65 -12.60 3.48
N ILE A 109 7.22 -12.45 2.28
CA ILE A 109 8.48 -13.09 1.91
C ILE A 109 9.67 -12.44 2.66
N ASP A 110 9.71 -11.11 2.77
CA ASP A 110 10.79 -10.40 3.48
C ASP A 110 10.82 -10.77 4.97
N GLU A 111 9.65 -10.99 5.60
CA GLU A 111 9.47 -11.49 6.96
C GLU A 111 9.84 -12.98 7.14
N LYS A 112 10.24 -13.66 6.06
CA LYS A 112 10.52 -15.12 6.04
C LYS A 112 9.31 -15.98 6.41
N ARG A 113 8.11 -15.48 6.10
CA ARG A 113 6.83 -16.18 6.24
C ARG A 113 6.38 -16.71 4.87
N ASN A 114 5.50 -17.71 4.85
CA ASN A 114 5.17 -18.41 3.61
C ASN A 114 3.74 -18.95 3.53
N SER A 115 2.82 -18.44 4.35
CA SER A 115 1.43 -18.89 4.36
C SER A 115 0.48 -17.81 3.83
N TRP A 116 -0.66 -18.22 3.29
CA TRP A 116 -1.74 -17.30 2.90
C TRP A 116 -2.29 -16.52 4.11
N GLN A 117 -2.22 -17.08 5.32
CA GLN A 117 -2.61 -16.38 6.55
C GLN A 117 -1.69 -15.20 6.85
N ASP A 118 -0.38 -15.37 6.66
CA ASP A 118 0.60 -14.29 6.82
C ASP A 118 0.37 -13.19 5.77
N PHE A 119 0.07 -13.57 4.53
CA PHE A 119 -0.33 -12.62 3.49
C PHE A 119 -1.58 -11.83 3.89
N LEU A 120 -2.64 -12.49 4.42
CA LEU A 120 -3.84 -11.79 4.87
C LEU A 120 -3.53 -10.77 5.97
N TYR A 121 -2.68 -11.15 6.92
CA TYR A 121 -2.23 -10.24 7.95
C TYR A 121 -1.59 -8.99 7.34
N ASN A 122 -0.64 -9.14 6.43
CA ASN A 122 0.07 -8.04 5.79
C ASN A 122 -0.86 -7.19 4.89
N LEU A 123 -1.79 -7.83 4.18
CA LEU A 123 -2.80 -7.13 3.38
C LEU A 123 -3.72 -6.26 4.25
N GLN A 124 -4.15 -6.79 5.38
CA GLN A 124 -4.96 -6.03 6.35
C GLN A 124 -4.18 -4.86 6.92
N GLN A 125 -2.90 -5.06 7.28
CA GLN A 125 -2.03 -3.99 7.76
C GLN A 125 -1.91 -2.85 6.74
N LEU A 126 -1.78 -3.14 5.47
CA LEU A 126 -1.65 -2.13 4.41
C LEU A 126 -2.94 -1.38 4.11
N ARG A 127 -4.08 -2.08 4.07
CA ARG A 127 -5.34 -1.57 3.54
C ARG A 127 -6.16 -0.77 4.54
N TYR A 128 -6.02 -1.08 5.83
CA TYR A 128 -6.89 -0.51 6.86
C TYR A 128 -6.11 0.38 7.83
N ARG A 129 -6.78 1.44 8.28
CA ARG A 129 -6.26 2.38 9.27
C ARG A 129 -5.81 1.65 10.52
N GLN A 130 -4.57 1.87 10.94
CA GLN A 130 -3.92 1.17 12.05
C GLN A 130 -3.98 -0.37 11.91
N GLY A 131 -4.13 -0.89 10.69
CA GLY A 131 -4.21 -2.31 10.41
C GLY A 131 -5.47 -3.00 10.93
N ARG A 132 -6.57 -2.29 11.18
CA ARG A 132 -7.79 -2.84 11.76
C ARG A 132 -9.00 -2.63 10.86
N VAL A 133 -9.76 -3.69 10.64
CA VAL A 133 -11.07 -3.61 10.00
C VAL A 133 -12.09 -3.16 11.03
N ASP A 134 -12.59 -1.93 10.89
CA ASP A 134 -13.60 -1.32 11.77
C ASP A 134 -14.59 -0.50 10.93
N GLY A 135 -15.35 -1.20 10.09
CA GLY A 135 -16.29 -0.62 9.16
C GLY A 135 -15.65 0.09 7.97
N TYR A 136 -16.49 0.58 7.07
CA TYR A 136 -16.09 1.15 5.77
C TYR A 136 -15.06 2.28 5.87
N SER A 137 -15.19 3.18 6.85
CA SER A 137 -14.29 4.32 7.06
C SER A 137 -12.90 3.96 7.58
N SER A 138 -12.69 2.71 8.02
CA SER A 138 -11.37 2.22 8.41
C SER A 138 -10.49 1.88 7.21
N ARG A 139 -11.08 1.59 6.05
CA ARG A 139 -10.33 1.40 4.80
C ARG A 139 -9.69 2.71 4.36
N LEU A 140 -8.42 2.66 3.94
CA LEU A 140 -7.65 3.83 3.52
C LEU A 140 -7.99 4.18 2.06
N HIS A 141 -9.09 4.92 1.88
CA HIS A 141 -9.67 5.21 0.56
C HIS A 141 -8.83 6.17 -0.29
N TYR A 142 -8.16 7.14 0.34
CA TYR A 142 -7.27 8.08 -0.34
C TYR A 142 -5.82 7.60 -0.27
N ILE A 143 -5.10 7.67 -1.37
CA ILE A 143 -3.69 7.26 -1.39
C ILE A 143 -2.82 8.13 -0.48
N SER A 144 -3.15 9.41 -0.29
CA SER A 144 -2.45 10.23 0.70
C SER A 144 -2.63 9.71 2.13
N ASP A 145 -3.84 9.28 2.48
CA ASP A 145 -4.14 8.67 3.78
C ASP A 145 -3.42 7.31 3.93
N TRP A 146 -3.44 6.50 2.88
CA TRP A 146 -2.72 5.23 2.82
C TRP A 146 -1.21 5.41 3.03
N ILE A 147 -0.60 6.42 2.39
CA ILE A 147 0.84 6.73 2.57
C ILE A 147 1.11 7.18 4.01
N VAL A 148 0.30 8.09 4.56
CA VAL A 148 0.52 8.65 5.90
C VAL A 148 0.39 7.58 6.98
N ASP A 149 -0.70 6.80 6.98
CA ASP A 149 -0.93 5.77 7.99
C ASP A 149 0.16 4.69 7.95
N ASN A 150 0.46 4.19 6.76
CA ASN A 150 1.48 3.14 6.59
C ASN A 150 2.91 3.65 6.88
N THR A 151 3.20 4.94 6.62
CA THR A 151 4.49 5.56 6.98
C THR A 151 4.63 5.68 8.50
N HIS A 152 3.59 6.12 9.20
CA HIS A 152 3.60 6.22 10.66
C HIS A 152 3.81 4.87 11.34
N ARG A 153 3.31 3.79 10.74
CA ARG A 153 3.50 2.41 11.23
C ARG A 153 4.81 1.77 10.79
N GLY A 154 5.62 2.49 9.99
CA GLY A 154 6.92 2.01 9.55
C GLY A 154 6.88 0.96 8.44
N ILE A 155 5.71 0.68 7.85
CA ILE A 155 5.54 -0.31 6.78
C ILE A 155 6.19 0.19 5.47
N LEU A 156 6.01 1.46 5.18
CA LEU A 156 6.58 2.09 4.00
C LEU A 156 7.15 3.47 4.33
N ARG A 157 7.83 4.07 3.37
CA ARG A 157 8.29 5.46 3.44
C ARG A 157 8.03 6.18 2.12
N GLU A 158 7.58 7.41 2.21
CA GLU A 158 7.58 8.30 1.05
C GLU A 158 9.00 8.79 0.78
N VAL A 159 9.44 8.71 -0.46
CA VAL A 159 10.81 9.11 -0.88
C VAL A 159 10.79 10.28 -1.85
N THR A 160 9.63 10.82 -2.15
CA THR A 160 9.43 11.92 -3.10
C THR A 160 10.22 13.16 -2.72
N ASP A 161 10.24 13.53 -1.44
CA ASP A 161 10.93 14.70 -0.90
C ASP A 161 12.47 14.62 -0.96
N ARG A 162 13.00 13.40 -1.12
CA ARG A 162 14.45 13.17 -1.31
C ARG A 162 14.92 13.44 -2.74
N ILE A 163 13.98 13.69 -3.65
CA ILE A 163 14.27 14.03 -5.05
C ILE A 163 14.41 15.55 -5.15
N PRO A 164 15.56 16.09 -5.61
CA PRO A 164 15.86 17.52 -5.55
C PRO A 164 14.86 18.47 -6.24
N VAL A 165 14.05 17.94 -7.17
CA VAL A 165 13.02 18.69 -7.89
C VAL A 165 11.61 18.49 -7.30
N ALA A 166 11.52 18.01 -6.06
CA ALA A 166 10.23 17.85 -5.37
C ALA A 166 9.61 19.20 -5.05
N PHE A 167 8.31 19.27 -5.28
CA PHE A 167 7.46 20.40 -4.90
C PHE A 167 6.47 19.95 -3.84
N TYR A 168 5.97 20.89 -3.03
CA TYR A 168 4.94 20.61 -2.06
C TYR A 168 3.62 21.25 -2.48
N LYS A 169 2.54 20.50 -2.31
CA LYS A 169 1.18 20.96 -2.62
C LYS A 169 0.22 20.62 -1.48
N VAL A 170 -0.69 21.54 -1.20
CA VAL A 170 -1.93 21.25 -0.45
C VAL A 170 -3.01 20.95 -1.47
N LYS A 171 -3.78 19.90 -1.27
CA LYS A 171 -4.97 19.60 -2.05
C LYS A 171 -6.10 19.22 -1.11
N THR A 172 -7.24 19.85 -1.26
CA THR A 172 -8.46 19.46 -0.56
C THR A 172 -8.86 18.06 -1.00
N LEU A 173 -9.12 17.20 -0.04
CA LEU A 173 -9.70 15.88 -0.26
C LEU A 173 -11.17 15.96 0.11
N ASP A 174 -12.05 15.83 -0.87
CA ASP A 174 -13.51 15.86 -0.72
C ASP A 174 -14.21 15.14 -1.88
N TYR A 175 -13.47 14.28 -2.58
CA TYR A 175 -14.01 13.58 -3.76
C TYR A 175 -15.14 12.63 -3.36
N MET A 176 -14.96 11.82 -2.34
CA MET A 176 -15.97 10.85 -1.93
C MET A 176 -17.22 11.54 -1.36
N SER A 177 -17.05 12.52 -0.48
CA SER A 177 -18.19 13.25 0.09
C SER A 177 -18.99 14.02 -0.95
N ASN A 178 -18.34 14.54 -2.02
CA ASN A 178 -18.99 15.20 -3.14
C ASN A 178 -19.60 14.25 -4.19
N HIS A 179 -19.31 12.94 -4.08
CA HIS A 179 -19.82 11.90 -4.98
C HIS A 179 -20.46 10.75 -4.19
N ARG A 180 -21.18 11.09 -3.12
CA ARG A 180 -21.78 10.13 -2.17
C ARG A 180 -22.50 8.97 -2.86
N ASP A 181 -23.27 9.25 -3.89
CA ASP A 181 -24.08 8.28 -4.62
C ASP A 181 -23.24 7.22 -5.36
N ALA A 182 -21.94 7.49 -5.61
CA ALA A 182 -21.03 6.53 -6.22
C ALA A 182 -20.51 5.45 -5.24
N TYR A 183 -20.78 5.63 -3.94
CA TYR A 183 -20.28 4.78 -2.86
C TYR A 183 -21.45 4.21 -2.04
N PRO A 184 -21.94 2.99 -2.31
CA PRO A 184 -23.15 2.45 -1.67
C PRO A 184 -23.10 2.46 -0.13
N ALA A 185 -21.94 2.20 0.47
CA ALA A 185 -21.78 2.23 1.92
C ALA A 185 -22.01 3.63 2.53
N MET A 186 -21.79 4.70 1.76
CA MET A 186 -22.03 6.08 2.19
C MET A 186 -23.53 6.48 2.14
N GLY A 187 -24.41 5.58 1.73
CA GLY A 187 -25.86 5.71 1.96
C GLY A 187 -26.21 5.80 3.44
N ASP A 188 -25.41 5.23 4.30
CA ASP A 188 -25.46 5.39 5.75
C ASP A 188 -24.84 6.73 6.16
N ASP A 189 -25.57 7.55 6.93
CA ASP A 189 -25.15 8.89 7.34
C ASP A 189 -23.95 8.85 8.29
N ASP A 190 -23.86 7.85 9.18
CA ASP A 190 -22.72 7.70 10.09
C ASP A 190 -21.45 7.36 9.31
N VAL A 191 -21.54 6.52 8.28
CA VAL A 191 -20.41 6.21 7.38
C VAL A 191 -20.00 7.47 6.61
N TYR A 192 -20.98 8.22 6.07
CA TYR A 192 -20.72 9.46 5.34
C TYR A 192 -19.98 10.48 6.20
N GLU A 193 -20.44 10.74 7.44
CA GLU A 193 -19.80 11.72 8.32
C GLU A 193 -18.40 11.27 8.77
N LYS A 194 -18.17 9.96 8.94
CA LYS A 194 -16.82 9.43 9.22
C LYS A 194 -15.86 9.66 8.04
N ILE A 195 -16.28 9.37 6.81
CA ILE A 195 -15.47 9.63 5.60
C ILE A 195 -15.18 11.12 5.48
N LYS A 196 -16.18 11.98 5.61
CA LYS A 196 -16.02 13.43 5.58
C LYS A 196 -15.08 13.96 6.66
N SER A 197 -15.13 13.39 7.85
CA SER A 197 -14.19 13.69 8.94
C SER A 197 -12.74 13.34 8.56
N CYS A 198 -12.52 12.18 7.91
CA CYS A 198 -11.21 11.82 7.38
C CYS A 198 -10.73 12.84 6.33
N GLU A 199 -11.58 13.23 5.39
CA GLU A 199 -11.26 14.24 4.35
C GLU A 199 -10.89 15.60 4.96
N VAL A 200 -11.64 16.05 5.98
CA VAL A 200 -11.35 17.30 6.71
C VAL A 200 -9.99 17.22 7.41
N GLY A 201 -9.60 16.08 7.93
CA GLY A 201 -8.29 15.85 8.54
C GLY A 201 -7.12 16.15 7.60
N TYR A 202 -7.32 16.00 6.29
CA TYR A 202 -6.31 16.29 5.26
C TYR A 202 -6.38 17.71 4.67
N ARG A 203 -7.26 18.59 5.14
CA ARG A 203 -7.47 19.93 4.58
C ARG A 203 -6.21 20.79 4.44
N SER A 204 -5.26 20.64 5.37
CA SER A 204 -3.99 21.38 5.37
C SER A 204 -2.77 20.48 5.10
N HIS A 205 -3.01 19.23 4.75
CA HIS A 205 -1.91 18.30 4.51
C HIS A 205 -1.10 18.70 3.28
N ARG A 206 0.20 18.90 3.48
CA ARG A 206 1.16 19.19 2.41
C ARG A 206 1.85 17.89 2.03
N PHE A 207 1.72 17.49 0.80
CA PHE A 207 2.44 16.33 0.29
C PHE A 207 3.47 16.71 -0.79
N PRO A 208 4.62 16.03 -0.83
CA PRO A 208 5.59 16.20 -1.88
C PRO A 208 5.11 15.54 -3.17
N TYR A 209 5.46 16.11 -4.32
CA TYR A 209 5.25 15.49 -5.62
C TYR A 209 6.29 15.99 -6.63
N ILE A 210 6.56 15.19 -7.66
CA ILE A 210 7.35 15.59 -8.80
C ILE A 210 6.40 16.00 -9.92
N LYS A 211 6.58 17.18 -10.49
CA LYS A 211 5.73 17.64 -11.60
C LYS A 211 5.88 16.75 -12.82
N SER A 212 4.81 16.62 -13.62
CA SER A 212 4.83 15.83 -14.86
C SER A 212 5.93 16.28 -15.82
N THR A 213 6.25 17.59 -15.90
CA THR A 213 7.34 18.14 -16.72
C THR A 213 8.70 17.62 -16.30
N ASP A 214 8.94 17.46 -14.99
CA ASP A 214 10.23 16.98 -14.48
C ASP A 214 10.35 15.46 -14.63
N LEU A 215 9.24 14.72 -14.48
CA LEU A 215 9.18 13.27 -14.72
C LEU A 215 9.49 12.87 -16.16
N MET A 216 9.25 13.77 -17.11
CA MET A 216 9.59 13.55 -18.52
C MET A 216 11.08 13.75 -18.82
N SER A 217 11.87 14.24 -17.88
CA SER A 217 13.31 14.47 -18.08
C SER A 217 14.13 13.19 -17.92
N LYS A 218 15.15 13.01 -18.75
CA LYS A 218 16.10 11.89 -18.64
C LYS A 218 16.81 11.82 -17.29
N LYS A 219 16.99 12.97 -16.61
CA LYS A 219 17.62 13.04 -15.28
C LYS A 219 16.76 12.39 -14.19
N MET A 220 15.44 12.29 -14.41
CA MET A 220 14.55 11.62 -13.47
C MET A 220 14.70 10.10 -13.49
N ALA A 221 14.95 9.50 -14.65
CA ALA A 221 15.10 8.05 -14.76
C ALA A 221 16.14 7.48 -13.77
N SER A 222 17.29 8.18 -13.59
CA SER A 222 18.35 7.77 -12.66
C SER A 222 18.00 7.97 -11.16
N ARG A 223 16.88 8.58 -10.83
CA ARG A 223 16.41 8.81 -9.45
C ARG A 223 15.38 7.80 -9.00
N LEU A 224 14.72 7.15 -9.95
CA LEU A 224 13.75 6.10 -9.70
C LEU A 224 14.48 4.77 -9.51
N LYS A 225 13.92 3.92 -8.66
CA LYS A 225 14.45 2.57 -8.43
C LYS A 225 13.44 1.53 -8.87
N GLU A 226 13.94 0.38 -9.22
CA GLU A 226 13.16 -0.83 -9.38
C GLU A 226 12.25 -1.02 -8.17
N GLY A 227 11.00 -1.38 -8.38
CA GLY A 227 10.04 -1.64 -7.31
C GLY A 227 9.49 -0.41 -6.57
N ASP A 228 9.90 0.83 -6.94
CA ASP A 228 9.26 2.04 -6.39
C ASP A 228 7.76 2.01 -6.70
N ILE A 229 6.93 2.20 -5.69
CA ILE A 229 5.50 2.45 -5.91
C ILE A 229 5.37 3.89 -6.40
N ILE A 230 4.66 4.07 -7.52
CA ILE A 230 4.39 5.38 -8.11
C ILE A 230 2.89 5.71 -8.00
N ALA A 231 2.57 6.84 -7.39
CA ALA A 231 1.21 7.35 -7.21
C ALA A 231 1.03 8.64 -8.01
N PHE A 232 0.19 8.60 -9.05
CA PHE A 232 0.01 9.70 -9.99
C PHE A 232 -0.99 10.72 -9.46
N THR A 233 -0.51 11.93 -9.20
CA THR A 233 -1.35 13.07 -8.79
C THR A 233 -2.17 13.58 -9.96
N THR A 234 -3.39 14.08 -9.68
CA THR A 234 -4.39 14.38 -10.72
C THR A 234 -4.91 15.82 -10.64
N LYS A 235 -5.47 16.27 -11.77
CA LYS A 235 -6.26 17.53 -11.87
C LYS A 235 -7.66 17.37 -11.30
N THR A 236 -8.17 16.15 -11.17
CA THR A 236 -9.54 15.90 -10.68
C THR A 236 -9.76 16.61 -9.35
N PRO A 237 -10.80 17.47 -9.26
CA PRO A 237 -11.12 18.15 -8.00
C PRO A 237 -11.37 17.14 -6.88
N GLY A 238 -10.92 17.46 -5.67
CA GLY A 238 -11.16 16.65 -4.48
C GLY A 238 -10.38 15.33 -4.39
N LEU A 239 -9.67 14.92 -5.45
CA LEU A 239 -8.92 13.66 -5.52
C LEU A 239 -7.41 13.94 -5.54
N ASP A 240 -6.65 13.24 -4.70
CA ASP A 240 -5.19 13.37 -4.61
C ASP A 240 -4.45 12.61 -5.71
N VAL A 241 -4.77 11.33 -5.85
CA VAL A 241 -4.15 10.37 -6.75
C VAL A 241 -5.24 9.67 -7.55
N SER A 242 -5.06 9.58 -8.86
CA SER A 242 -6.02 8.89 -9.74
C SER A 242 -5.53 7.53 -10.24
N HIS A 243 -4.26 7.21 -10.03
CA HIS A 243 -3.69 5.93 -10.45
C HIS A 243 -2.42 5.61 -9.66
N ILE A 244 -2.16 4.32 -9.46
CA ILE A 244 -0.98 3.81 -8.75
C ILE A 244 -0.43 2.59 -9.49
N GLY A 245 0.89 2.36 -9.38
CA GLY A 245 1.56 1.20 -9.96
C GLY A 245 2.97 1.04 -9.41
N ILE A 246 3.77 0.22 -10.06
CA ILE A 246 5.13 -0.15 -9.66
C ILE A 246 6.09 0.21 -10.80
N VAL A 247 7.21 0.81 -10.47
CA VAL A 247 8.28 1.13 -11.43
C VAL A 247 9.06 -0.13 -11.77
N VAL A 248 9.20 -0.40 -13.07
CA VAL A 248 10.04 -1.46 -13.63
C VAL A 248 11.10 -0.83 -14.51
N MET A 249 12.35 -1.19 -14.31
CA MET A 249 13.47 -0.66 -15.10
C MET A 249 13.82 -1.62 -16.25
N LYS A 250 13.82 -1.11 -17.50
CA LYS A 250 14.30 -1.85 -18.69
C LYS A 250 15.45 -1.04 -19.31
N ASP A 251 16.64 -1.59 -19.30
CA ASP A 251 17.84 -0.94 -19.82
C ASP A 251 18.05 0.49 -19.27
N GLY A 252 17.78 0.67 -17.97
CA GLY A 252 17.89 1.98 -17.29
C GLY A 252 16.74 2.95 -17.60
N VAL A 253 15.69 2.51 -18.30
CA VAL A 253 14.50 3.29 -18.61
C VAL A 253 13.33 2.81 -17.75
N PRO A 254 12.66 3.71 -16.99
CA PRO A 254 11.51 3.33 -16.16
C PRO A 254 10.25 3.13 -16.99
N TYR A 255 9.55 2.04 -16.69
CA TYR A 255 8.22 1.66 -17.20
C TYR A 255 7.26 1.50 -16.02
N LEU A 256 5.97 1.36 -16.32
CA LEU A 256 4.91 1.20 -15.34
C LEU A 256 4.32 -0.21 -15.38
N LEU A 257 4.45 -0.95 -14.29
CA LEU A 257 3.72 -2.19 -14.04
C LEU A 257 2.46 -1.85 -13.22
N HIS A 258 1.29 -2.11 -13.78
CA HIS A 258 0.03 -1.70 -13.15
C HIS A 258 -1.17 -2.53 -13.64
N ALA A 259 -2.26 -2.51 -12.87
CA ALA A 259 -3.56 -2.91 -13.39
C ALA A 259 -4.12 -1.75 -14.23
N SER A 260 -4.15 -1.94 -15.54
CA SER A 260 -4.52 -0.92 -16.52
C SER A 260 -5.99 -1.06 -16.91
N SER A 261 -6.83 -0.08 -16.56
CA SER A 261 -8.23 -0.04 -17.03
C SER A 261 -8.32 0.04 -18.57
N LYS A 262 -7.34 0.71 -19.20
CA LYS A 262 -7.28 0.84 -20.66
C LYS A 262 -6.91 -0.47 -21.35
N ALA A 263 -5.94 -1.23 -20.79
CA ALA A 263 -5.53 -2.53 -21.32
C ALA A 263 -6.46 -3.67 -20.85
N GLY A 264 -7.33 -3.41 -19.88
CA GLY A 264 -8.25 -4.38 -19.29
C GLY A 264 -7.57 -5.43 -18.41
N LYS A 265 -6.31 -5.24 -18.03
CA LYS A 265 -5.54 -6.23 -17.25
C LYS A 265 -4.30 -5.65 -16.59
N VAL A 266 -3.71 -6.44 -15.70
CA VAL A 266 -2.35 -6.17 -15.18
C VAL A 266 -1.35 -6.34 -16.32
N THR A 267 -0.49 -5.34 -16.49
CA THR A 267 0.51 -5.30 -17.58
C THR A 267 1.66 -4.34 -17.24
N ILE A 268 2.80 -4.52 -17.90
CA ILE A 268 3.78 -3.45 -18.02
C ILE A 268 3.33 -2.58 -19.20
N ASP A 269 3.11 -1.27 -18.95
CA ASP A 269 2.73 -0.34 -20.02
C ASP A 269 3.80 -0.38 -21.13
N PRO A 270 3.41 -0.45 -22.41
CA PRO A 270 4.38 -0.51 -23.52
C PRO A 270 5.18 0.77 -23.69
N LEU A 271 4.74 1.87 -23.09
CA LEU A 271 5.41 3.16 -23.17
C LEU A 271 6.33 3.37 -21.96
N PRO A 272 7.53 3.94 -22.15
CA PRO A 272 8.30 4.45 -21.04
C PRO A 272 7.49 5.42 -20.18
N LEU A 273 7.78 5.50 -18.87
CA LEU A 273 7.07 6.34 -17.92
C LEU A 273 6.93 7.80 -18.37
N SER A 274 7.98 8.35 -18.98
CA SER A 274 7.98 9.72 -19.52
C SER A 274 6.93 9.92 -20.63
N GLU A 275 6.73 8.92 -21.49
CA GLU A 275 5.73 8.93 -22.54
C GLU A 275 4.32 8.67 -22.01
N TYR A 276 4.19 7.75 -21.05
CA TYR A 276 2.96 7.52 -20.33
C TYR A 276 2.45 8.82 -19.71
N MET A 277 3.32 9.57 -19.02
CA MET A 277 2.99 10.89 -18.47
C MET A 277 2.57 11.89 -19.53
N ARG A 278 3.26 11.92 -20.67
CA ARG A 278 2.95 12.85 -21.78
C ARG A 278 1.57 12.60 -22.36
N LYS A 279 1.15 11.34 -22.49
CA LYS A 279 -0.14 10.93 -23.04
C LYS A 279 -1.31 11.14 -22.07
N ASN A 280 -1.05 11.14 -20.76
CA ASN A 280 -2.07 11.26 -19.73
C ASN A 280 -2.14 12.69 -19.16
N ARG A 281 -2.73 13.62 -19.92
CA ARG A 281 -2.74 15.06 -19.60
C ARG A 281 -3.49 15.45 -18.32
N ASN A 282 -4.29 14.53 -17.74
CA ASN A 282 -4.95 14.74 -16.47
C ASN A 282 -4.00 14.58 -15.27
N LEU A 283 -2.85 13.91 -15.48
CA LEU A 283 -1.84 13.73 -14.44
C LEU A 283 -1.03 15.02 -14.25
N THR A 284 -0.89 15.43 -13.00
CA THR A 284 -0.12 16.64 -12.64
C THR A 284 1.32 16.33 -12.27
N GLY A 285 1.59 15.09 -11.88
CA GLY A 285 2.89 14.60 -11.46
C GLY A 285 2.77 13.25 -10.77
N ALA A 286 3.75 12.90 -9.95
CA ALA A 286 3.72 11.66 -9.17
C ALA A 286 4.42 11.79 -7.83
N ARG A 287 4.06 10.87 -6.93
CA ARG A 287 4.70 10.60 -5.65
C ARG A 287 5.35 9.22 -5.70
N PHE A 288 6.43 9.04 -4.96
CA PHE A 288 7.21 7.79 -4.92
C PHE A 288 7.29 7.25 -3.50
N ILE A 289 6.98 5.98 -3.36
CA ILE A 289 6.87 5.29 -2.09
C ILE A 289 7.71 4.00 -2.17
N ARG A 290 8.35 3.62 -1.09
CA ARG A 290 9.08 2.35 -0.95
C ARG A 290 8.58 1.58 0.24
N LEU A 291 8.50 0.27 0.12
CA LEU A 291 8.38 -0.59 1.28
C LEU A 291 9.65 -0.49 2.14
N ASN A 292 9.46 -0.49 3.44
CA ASN A 292 10.58 -0.70 4.35
C ASN A 292 10.87 -2.20 4.44
N LYS A 293 12.14 -2.54 4.66
CA LYS A 293 12.49 -3.90 5.01
C LYS A 293 11.78 -4.28 6.31
N GLN A 294 11.09 -5.39 6.31
CA GLN A 294 10.42 -5.89 7.50
C GLN A 294 11.45 -6.57 8.42
N GLN A 295 11.33 -6.37 9.72
CA GLN A 295 12.27 -6.92 10.71
C GLN A 295 11.74 -8.24 11.28
#